data_1dc99daa4cc2a3287733646ab0e8561a
#
_entry.id   1dc99daa4cc2a3287733646ab0e8561a
#
_cell.length_a   1.000
_cell.length_b   1.000
_cell.length_c   1.000
_cell.angle_alpha   90.00
_cell.angle_beta   90.00
_cell.angle_gamma   90.00
#
_symmetry.space_group_name_H-M   'P 1'
#
loop_
_entity.id
_entity.type
_entity.pdbx_description
1 polymer ?
#
loop_
_entity_poly.entity_id
_entity_poly.type
_entity_poly.pdbx_seq_one_letter_code
_entity_poly.pdbx_strand_id
1 'polypeptide(L)'
;MSEPLTNAGRPLLKLAGITKTFGPITANEDVTFDLEPGEIHALVGENGAGKTTLMRVLYGMYQPDAGTIHVDGEQVEFRKPSDSIRYGIGMVHQHFMLVPTFTVAENITLGAEPGRAGLFDRKAADEAIRKPMSRLGVDLAPNTITGTLNVATQQKIEITKVLYRGARIIILDEPTAVLTPQETDELFVLLRKLADDGSSIIFISHKLREVFAVADRITVLRDGRTVSTSATAATDPKQVVAAMTGRGDVNLGRVHRDAAVADVVLRAEGISTAKHRHDAALDGVSFTVRSGEIVGIAGVEGNGQSVLAEALIGTVPLTAGTVNLGGREITGLGVADRRTLGLSYVPEDRHLEGIPINGSVLEGLSAGRLRSRRSWRSWGRAFPKAMRAWGSELIERYSIKTPGYDARCSTLSGGNQQKIVIARELEENPSCLILAQPTRGVDLGAIDFLYGRIAEATARGCAVLLISADLDEILRLSDRVLVMYRGRVAAEARTSETSREQLGMHMMGAKVTETAA
;
A
#
# COMPACT_ATOMS: atom_id res chain seq x y z
N MET A 1 -22.61 19.45 -38.29
CA MET A 1 -21.34 20.09 -37.96
C MET A 1 -21.64 21.17 -36.93
N SER A 2 -21.57 20.82 -35.67
CA SER A 2 -21.69 21.78 -34.55
C SER A 2 -20.26 22.03 -34.04
N GLU A 3 -19.83 23.28 -34.06
CA GLU A 3 -18.55 23.73 -33.56
C GLU A 3 -18.40 23.33 -32.08
N PRO A 4 -17.20 22.91 -31.62
CA PRO A 4 -16.93 22.72 -30.20
C PRO A 4 -16.92 24.13 -29.58
N LEU A 5 -17.90 24.42 -28.74
CA LEU A 5 -17.86 25.55 -27.80
C LEU A 5 -16.66 25.36 -26.85
N THR A 6 -15.58 26.05 -27.13
CA THR A 6 -14.48 26.24 -26.18
C THR A 6 -15.00 27.07 -25.01
N ASN A 7 -15.45 26.37 -23.95
CA ASN A 7 -15.95 26.96 -22.71
C ASN A 7 -14.72 27.29 -21.82
N ALA A 8 -13.93 28.29 -22.21
CA ALA A 8 -12.85 28.79 -21.38
C ALA A 8 -13.44 29.34 -20.08
N GLY A 9 -13.22 28.64 -18.95
CA GLY A 9 -13.56 29.10 -17.60
C GLY A 9 -14.56 28.27 -16.81
N ARG A 10 -15.01 27.10 -17.32
CA ARG A 10 -15.83 26.17 -16.52
C ARG A 10 -15.12 24.82 -16.35
N PRO A 11 -15.05 24.28 -15.12
CA PRO A 11 -14.44 22.96 -14.90
C PRO A 11 -15.27 21.88 -15.63
N LEU A 12 -14.56 20.87 -16.15
CA LEU A 12 -15.16 19.68 -16.78
C LEU A 12 -16.02 18.89 -15.78
N LEU A 13 -15.54 18.82 -14.52
CA LEU A 13 -16.22 18.17 -13.41
C LEU A 13 -16.20 19.08 -12.20
N LYS A 14 -17.31 19.17 -11.47
CA LYS A 14 -17.38 19.84 -10.17
C LYS A 14 -18.22 19.05 -9.19
N LEU A 15 -17.64 18.73 -8.06
CA LEU A 15 -18.32 18.25 -6.85
C LEU A 15 -18.49 19.45 -5.92
N ALA A 16 -19.70 19.78 -5.51
CA ALA A 16 -19.98 20.94 -4.67
C ALA A 16 -20.72 20.52 -3.41
N GLY A 17 -20.06 20.70 -2.24
CA GLY A 17 -20.66 20.46 -0.94
C GLY A 17 -21.01 18.99 -0.66
N ILE A 18 -20.27 18.03 -1.22
CA ILE A 18 -20.57 16.60 -1.08
C ILE A 18 -20.44 16.16 0.37
N THR A 19 -21.55 15.65 0.91
CA THR A 19 -21.60 15.04 2.25
C THR A 19 -22.02 13.57 2.12
N LYS A 20 -21.31 12.68 2.82
CA LYS A 20 -21.63 11.25 2.89
C LYS A 20 -21.38 10.70 4.29
N THR A 21 -22.42 10.10 4.86
CA THR A 21 -22.40 9.47 6.20
C THR A 21 -22.68 7.98 6.13
N PHE A 22 -22.09 7.23 7.04
CA PHE A 22 -22.34 5.80 7.25
C PHE A 22 -22.64 5.57 8.74
N GLY A 23 -23.93 5.54 9.10
CA GLY A 23 -24.32 5.50 10.51
C GLY A 23 -23.77 6.70 11.28
N PRO A 24 -22.97 6.50 12.34
CA PRO A 24 -22.39 7.59 13.12
C PRO A 24 -21.13 8.22 12.49
N ILE A 25 -20.65 7.69 11.37
CA ILE A 25 -19.38 8.12 10.76
C ILE A 25 -19.68 9.00 9.55
N THR A 26 -19.24 10.26 9.59
CA THR A 26 -19.23 11.15 8.43
C THR A 26 -17.94 10.96 7.66
N ALA A 27 -18.01 10.33 6.48
CA ALA A 27 -16.85 10.05 5.66
C ALA A 27 -16.45 11.23 4.76
N ASN A 28 -17.42 12.02 4.33
CA ASN A 28 -17.22 13.29 3.63
C ASN A 28 -18.19 14.33 4.19
N GLU A 29 -17.73 15.55 4.39
CA GLU A 29 -18.51 16.65 4.95
C GLU A 29 -18.19 17.93 4.19
N ASP A 30 -19.18 18.42 3.43
CA ASP A 30 -19.09 19.64 2.63
C ASP A 30 -17.87 19.67 1.68
N VAL A 31 -17.57 18.52 1.05
CA VAL A 31 -16.38 18.39 0.18
C VAL A 31 -16.64 19.05 -1.16
N THR A 32 -15.74 19.96 -1.55
CA THR A 32 -15.70 20.56 -2.89
C THR A 32 -14.44 20.14 -3.61
N PHE A 33 -14.60 19.70 -4.85
CA PHE A 33 -13.52 19.26 -5.75
C PHE A 33 -13.89 19.60 -7.19
N ASP A 34 -12.94 20.03 -7.99
CA ASP A 34 -13.14 20.32 -9.40
C ASP A 34 -12.02 19.71 -10.26
N LEU A 35 -12.28 19.54 -11.55
CA LEU A 35 -11.34 19.01 -12.53
C LEU A 35 -11.47 19.81 -13.83
N GLU A 36 -10.35 20.33 -14.33
CA GLU A 36 -10.28 21.05 -15.59
C GLU A 36 -10.10 20.08 -16.78
N PRO A 37 -10.43 20.51 -18.01
CA PRO A 37 -10.15 19.70 -19.19
C PRO A 37 -8.65 19.47 -19.41
N GLY A 38 -8.24 18.20 -19.64
CA GLY A 38 -6.84 17.84 -19.88
C GLY A 38 -5.93 17.92 -18.68
N GLU A 39 -6.48 18.08 -17.48
CA GLU A 39 -5.76 18.19 -16.23
C GLU A 39 -5.50 16.82 -15.59
N ILE A 40 -4.36 16.67 -14.92
CA ILE A 40 -4.10 15.64 -13.93
C ILE A 40 -4.23 16.27 -12.55
N HIS A 41 -5.35 16.04 -11.88
CA HIS A 41 -5.62 16.59 -10.55
C HIS A 41 -5.44 15.51 -9.48
N ALA A 42 -4.47 15.71 -8.59
CA ALA A 42 -4.24 14.77 -7.50
C ALA A 42 -5.19 15.04 -6.32
N LEU A 43 -5.81 13.96 -5.81
CA LEU A 43 -6.56 13.96 -4.56
C LEU A 43 -5.74 13.24 -3.50
N VAL A 44 -5.19 13.98 -2.55
CA VAL A 44 -4.32 13.45 -1.49
C VAL A 44 -4.96 13.57 -0.11
N GLY A 45 -4.48 12.79 0.84
CA GLY A 45 -4.96 12.78 2.22
C GLY A 45 -4.57 11.51 2.92
N GLU A 46 -4.66 11.47 4.25
CA GLU A 46 -4.39 10.27 5.03
C GLU A 46 -5.39 9.14 4.72
N ASN A 47 -5.05 7.91 5.13
CA ASN A 47 -5.99 6.79 5.05
C ASN A 47 -7.19 7.08 5.96
N GLY A 48 -8.39 6.91 5.40
CA GLY A 48 -9.63 7.31 6.10
C GLY A 48 -10.05 8.76 5.91
N ALA A 49 -9.28 9.60 5.19
CA ALA A 49 -9.65 10.99 4.91
C ALA A 49 -10.89 11.17 4.00
N GLY A 50 -11.47 10.07 3.48
CA GLY A 50 -12.68 10.12 2.65
C GLY A 50 -12.44 10.07 1.14
N LYS A 51 -11.19 9.97 0.65
CA LYS A 51 -10.83 10.00 -0.78
C LYS A 51 -11.61 8.96 -1.61
N THR A 52 -11.49 7.68 -1.23
CA THR A 52 -12.16 6.57 -1.93
C THR A 52 -13.69 6.69 -1.82
N THR A 53 -14.22 7.20 -0.70
CA THR A 53 -15.66 7.46 -0.54
C THR A 53 -16.13 8.53 -1.52
N LEU A 54 -15.41 9.65 -1.62
CA LEU A 54 -15.73 10.72 -2.57
C LEU A 54 -15.74 10.21 -4.02
N MET A 55 -14.75 9.41 -4.39
CA MET A 55 -14.67 8.84 -5.74
C MET A 55 -15.76 7.79 -5.99
N ARG A 56 -16.15 7.01 -5.00
CA ARG A 56 -17.29 6.09 -5.11
C ARG A 56 -18.63 6.83 -5.23
N VAL A 57 -18.77 8.01 -4.64
CA VAL A 57 -19.91 8.91 -4.88
C VAL A 57 -19.89 9.40 -6.33
N LEU A 58 -18.75 9.90 -6.81
CA LEU A 58 -18.59 10.35 -8.19
C LEU A 58 -18.84 9.23 -9.20
N TYR A 59 -18.40 8.01 -8.90
CA TYR A 59 -18.60 6.86 -9.79
C TYR A 59 -20.01 6.27 -9.71
N GLY A 60 -20.87 6.76 -8.79
CA GLY A 60 -22.26 6.30 -8.63
C GLY A 60 -22.43 5.01 -7.84
N MET A 61 -21.39 4.59 -7.07
CA MET A 61 -21.47 3.44 -6.15
C MET A 61 -22.17 3.82 -4.85
N TYR A 62 -22.07 5.09 -4.44
CA TYR A 62 -22.76 5.64 -3.28
C TYR A 62 -23.54 6.88 -3.69
N GLN A 63 -24.71 7.09 -3.06
CA GLN A 63 -25.44 8.34 -3.21
C GLN A 63 -24.90 9.34 -2.18
N PRO A 64 -24.65 10.61 -2.53
CA PRO A 64 -24.37 11.65 -1.55
C PRO A 64 -25.61 11.92 -0.70
N ASP A 65 -25.40 12.26 0.57
CA ASP A 65 -26.51 12.65 1.45
C ASP A 65 -26.82 14.16 1.29
N ALA A 66 -25.83 14.95 0.83
CA ALA A 66 -25.99 16.35 0.43
C ALA A 66 -24.93 16.72 -0.63
N GLY A 67 -25.13 17.87 -1.28
CA GLY A 67 -24.25 18.39 -2.32
C GLY A 67 -24.71 18.01 -3.73
N THR A 68 -23.96 18.49 -4.73
CA THR A 68 -24.30 18.32 -6.16
C THR A 68 -23.07 17.95 -6.98
N ILE A 69 -23.30 17.20 -8.07
CA ILE A 69 -22.28 16.82 -9.05
C ILE A 69 -22.64 17.55 -10.35
N HIS A 70 -21.64 18.18 -10.97
CA HIS A 70 -21.79 18.83 -12.27
C HIS A 70 -20.77 18.28 -13.25
N VAL A 71 -21.19 17.96 -14.46
CA VAL A 71 -20.33 17.53 -15.59
C VAL A 71 -20.64 18.47 -16.76
N ASP A 72 -19.62 19.07 -17.35
CA ASP A 72 -19.75 20.10 -18.41
C ASP A 72 -20.65 21.29 -17.98
N GLY A 73 -20.73 21.56 -16.69
CA GLY A 73 -21.57 22.61 -16.12
C GLY A 73 -23.04 22.22 -15.90
N GLU A 74 -23.47 21.03 -16.30
CA GLU A 74 -24.80 20.49 -16.06
C GLU A 74 -24.84 19.68 -14.76
N GLN A 75 -25.83 19.93 -13.91
CA GLN A 75 -26.04 19.12 -12.72
C GLN A 75 -26.53 17.73 -13.08
N VAL A 76 -25.87 16.70 -12.55
CA VAL A 76 -26.15 15.30 -12.81
C VAL A 76 -26.35 14.52 -11.52
N GLU A 77 -27.11 13.42 -11.62
CA GLU A 77 -27.29 12.46 -10.53
C GLU A 77 -26.88 11.07 -10.99
N PHE A 78 -25.95 10.44 -10.28
CA PHE A 78 -25.48 9.09 -10.58
C PHE A 78 -26.05 8.11 -9.56
N ARG A 79 -26.99 7.28 -9.92
CA ARG A 79 -27.60 6.26 -9.05
C ARG A 79 -26.89 4.93 -9.10
N LYS A 80 -26.12 4.67 -10.15
CA LYS A 80 -25.33 3.46 -10.37
C LYS A 80 -24.13 3.76 -11.29
N PRO A 81 -23.08 2.93 -11.28
CA PRO A 81 -21.89 3.15 -12.11
C PRO A 81 -22.15 3.30 -13.61
N SER A 82 -23.19 2.65 -14.15
CA SER A 82 -23.54 2.82 -15.56
C SER A 82 -24.00 4.24 -15.91
N ASP A 83 -24.42 5.03 -14.94
CA ASP A 83 -24.83 6.42 -15.19
C ASP A 83 -23.57 7.30 -15.34
N SER A 84 -22.58 7.18 -14.46
CA SER A 84 -21.31 7.92 -14.58
C SER A 84 -20.52 7.51 -15.84
N ILE A 85 -20.54 6.23 -16.23
CA ILE A 85 -19.91 5.75 -17.46
C ILE A 85 -20.51 6.43 -18.69
N ARG A 86 -21.83 6.66 -18.76
CA ARG A 86 -22.49 7.38 -19.88
C ARG A 86 -22.02 8.82 -20.02
N TYR A 87 -21.59 9.45 -18.91
CA TYR A 87 -20.99 10.79 -18.90
C TYR A 87 -19.48 10.76 -19.17
N GLY A 88 -18.92 9.58 -19.50
CA GLY A 88 -17.52 9.41 -19.82
C GLY A 88 -16.60 9.39 -18.59
N ILE A 89 -17.11 8.97 -17.42
CA ILE A 89 -16.31 8.79 -16.21
C ILE A 89 -15.96 7.31 -16.08
N GLY A 90 -14.68 6.99 -16.01
CA GLY A 90 -14.18 5.65 -15.78
C GLY A 90 -13.31 5.58 -14.52
N MET A 91 -13.28 4.42 -13.86
CA MET A 91 -12.50 4.22 -12.65
C MET A 91 -11.64 2.97 -12.75
N VAL A 92 -10.36 3.12 -12.44
CA VAL A 92 -9.41 2.03 -12.20
C VAL A 92 -9.26 1.91 -10.69
N HIS A 93 -9.62 0.75 -10.17
CA HIS A 93 -9.62 0.48 -8.73
C HIS A 93 -8.23 0.09 -8.22
N GLN A 94 -7.99 0.27 -6.94
CA GLN A 94 -6.75 -0.12 -6.24
C GLN A 94 -6.39 -1.61 -6.42
N HIS A 95 -7.41 -2.49 -6.41
CA HIS A 95 -7.26 -3.91 -6.76
C HIS A 95 -7.82 -4.13 -8.16
N PHE A 96 -7.05 -4.82 -9.00
CA PHE A 96 -7.47 -5.10 -10.37
C PHE A 96 -8.78 -5.87 -10.42
N MET A 97 -9.69 -5.38 -11.26
CA MET A 97 -10.99 -6.02 -11.52
C MET A 97 -10.94 -6.89 -12.78
N LEU A 98 -9.75 -7.40 -13.11
CA LEU A 98 -9.57 -8.34 -14.23
C LEU A 98 -9.91 -9.76 -13.78
N VAL A 99 -10.55 -10.52 -14.68
CA VAL A 99 -10.80 -11.94 -14.50
C VAL A 99 -9.56 -12.71 -14.99
N PRO A 100 -8.78 -13.36 -14.11
CA PRO A 100 -7.48 -13.94 -14.48
C PRO A 100 -7.56 -15.01 -15.57
N THR A 101 -8.66 -15.73 -15.65
CA THR A 101 -8.92 -16.79 -16.65
C THR A 101 -9.39 -16.29 -17.99
N PHE A 102 -9.76 -15.00 -18.11
CA PHE A 102 -10.21 -14.39 -19.33
C PHE A 102 -9.03 -13.88 -20.16
N THR A 103 -9.26 -13.80 -21.46
CA THR A 103 -8.34 -13.17 -22.40
C THR A 103 -8.32 -11.66 -22.25
N VAL A 104 -7.32 -11.00 -22.83
CA VAL A 104 -7.21 -9.54 -22.87
C VAL A 104 -8.47 -8.94 -23.51
N ALA A 105 -8.93 -9.48 -24.65
CA ALA A 105 -10.14 -9.01 -25.33
C ALA A 105 -11.40 -9.16 -24.48
N GLU A 106 -11.59 -10.31 -23.85
CA GLU A 106 -12.74 -10.56 -22.96
C GLU A 106 -12.75 -9.62 -21.75
N ASN A 107 -11.58 -9.37 -21.13
CA ASN A 107 -11.50 -8.44 -20.01
C ASN A 107 -11.78 -6.98 -20.39
N ILE A 108 -11.23 -6.51 -21.51
CA ILE A 108 -11.44 -5.12 -21.97
C ILE A 108 -12.91 -4.89 -22.36
N THR A 109 -13.53 -5.85 -23.04
CA THR A 109 -14.90 -5.69 -23.54
C THR A 109 -15.96 -6.09 -22.52
N LEU A 110 -15.60 -6.68 -21.40
CA LEU A 110 -16.53 -7.16 -20.36
C LEU A 110 -17.54 -6.07 -19.94
N GLY A 111 -18.83 -6.35 -20.10
CA GLY A 111 -19.94 -5.43 -19.80
C GLY A 111 -20.23 -4.38 -20.89
N ALA A 112 -19.53 -4.48 -22.04
CA ALA A 112 -19.78 -3.74 -23.27
C ALA A 112 -19.40 -4.60 -24.50
N GLU A 113 -19.73 -5.88 -24.41
CA GLU A 113 -19.32 -6.90 -25.36
C GLU A 113 -19.91 -6.61 -26.74
N PRO A 114 -19.10 -6.58 -27.82
CA PRO A 114 -19.63 -6.53 -29.17
C PRO A 114 -20.31 -7.86 -29.52
N GLY A 115 -21.51 -7.78 -30.14
CA GLY A 115 -22.25 -8.96 -30.51
C GLY A 115 -23.69 -8.65 -30.93
N ARG A 116 -24.41 -9.67 -31.36
CA ARG A 116 -25.84 -9.61 -31.71
C ARG A 116 -26.61 -10.72 -31.00
N ALA A 117 -27.82 -10.42 -30.54
CA ALA A 117 -28.72 -11.38 -29.91
C ALA A 117 -28.11 -12.16 -28.70
N GLY A 118 -27.20 -11.51 -27.92
CA GLY A 118 -26.57 -12.13 -26.77
C GLY A 118 -25.40 -13.06 -27.10
N LEU A 119 -24.98 -13.15 -28.37
CA LEU A 119 -23.80 -13.90 -28.79
C LEU A 119 -22.59 -12.96 -28.89
N PHE A 120 -21.51 -13.30 -28.21
CA PHE A 120 -20.24 -12.57 -28.23
C PHE A 120 -19.55 -12.73 -29.60
N ASP A 121 -19.26 -11.59 -30.25
CA ASP A 121 -18.47 -11.57 -31.49
C ASP A 121 -16.99 -11.32 -31.19
N ARG A 122 -16.22 -12.39 -31.18
CA ARG A 122 -14.77 -12.35 -30.87
C ARG A 122 -14.00 -11.49 -31.87
N LYS A 123 -14.31 -11.57 -33.17
CA LYS A 123 -13.61 -10.77 -34.19
C LYS A 123 -13.87 -9.28 -34.03
N ALA A 124 -15.10 -8.92 -33.76
CA ALA A 124 -15.47 -7.55 -33.49
C ALA A 124 -14.84 -7.04 -32.20
N ALA A 125 -14.71 -7.89 -31.14
CA ALA A 125 -14.03 -7.56 -29.92
C ALA A 125 -12.53 -7.31 -30.15
N ASP A 126 -11.84 -8.22 -30.84
CA ASP A 126 -10.43 -8.08 -31.18
C ASP A 126 -10.14 -6.81 -31.99
N GLU A 127 -11.02 -6.42 -32.89
CA GLU A 127 -10.88 -5.20 -33.68
C GLU A 127 -11.16 -3.93 -32.84
N ALA A 128 -12.20 -3.96 -32.03
CA ALA A 128 -12.61 -2.82 -31.21
C ALA A 128 -11.59 -2.40 -30.15
N ILE A 129 -10.79 -3.34 -29.61
CA ILE A 129 -9.75 -3.05 -28.61
C ILE A 129 -8.44 -2.53 -29.20
N ARG A 130 -8.19 -2.69 -30.51
CA ARG A 130 -6.91 -2.31 -31.16
C ARG A 130 -6.57 -0.83 -30.93
N LYS A 131 -7.53 0.06 -31.17
CA LYS A 131 -7.31 1.51 -31.03
C LYS A 131 -7.03 1.91 -29.57
N PRO A 132 -7.83 1.51 -28.57
CA PRO A 132 -7.49 1.76 -27.15
C PRO A 132 -6.15 1.18 -26.73
N MET A 133 -5.81 -0.05 -27.16
CA MET A 133 -4.51 -0.67 -26.84
C MET A 133 -3.34 0.10 -27.44
N SER A 134 -3.43 0.52 -28.70
CA SER A 134 -2.36 1.28 -29.37
C SER A 134 -2.11 2.65 -28.73
N ARG A 135 -3.15 3.33 -28.20
CA ARG A 135 -2.98 4.58 -27.43
C ARG A 135 -2.09 4.41 -26.22
N LEU A 136 -2.15 3.24 -25.58
CA LEU A 136 -1.40 2.92 -24.37
C LEU A 136 -0.07 2.17 -24.65
N GLY A 137 0.27 1.97 -25.93
CA GLY A 137 1.47 1.19 -26.31
C GLY A 137 1.39 -0.27 -25.85
N VAL A 138 0.18 -0.83 -25.74
CA VAL A 138 -0.01 -2.24 -25.38
C VAL A 138 0.02 -3.07 -26.66
N ASP A 139 1.14 -3.77 -26.85
CA ASP A 139 1.33 -4.72 -27.95
C ASP A 139 1.15 -6.15 -27.44
N LEU A 140 -0.08 -6.61 -27.38
CA LEU A 140 -0.46 -7.94 -26.92
C LEU A 140 -1.45 -8.58 -27.86
N ALA A 141 -1.35 -9.91 -28.02
CA ALA A 141 -2.37 -10.66 -28.72
C ALA A 141 -3.70 -10.64 -27.92
N PRO A 142 -4.84 -10.32 -28.56
CA PRO A 142 -6.14 -10.26 -27.90
C PRO A 142 -6.56 -11.52 -27.13
N ASN A 143 -6.03 -12.70 -27.54
CA ASN A 143 -6.32 -13.99 -26.95
C ASN A 143 -5.36 -14.37 -25.78
N THR A 144 -4.44 -13.51 -25.40
CA THR A 144 -3.53 -13.76 -24.26
C THR A 144 -4.34 -13.83 -22.97
N ILE A 145 -4.10 -14.84 -22.14
CA ILE A 145 -4.76 -14.99 -20.83
C ILE A 145 -4.18 -13.97 -19.85
N THR A 146 -5.07 -13.15 -19.27
CA THR A 146 -4.68 -12.00 -18.45
C THR A 146 -3.90 -12.38 -17.19
N GLY A 147 -4.24 -13.51 -16.55
CA GLY A 147 -3.56 -13.99 -15.35
C GLY A 147 -2.11 -14.43 -15.56
N THR A 148 -1.63 -14.55 -16.80
CA THR A 148 -0.22 -14.87 -17.12
C THR A 148 0.65 -13.62 -17.28
N LEU A 149 0.04 -12.44 -17.30
CA LEU A 149 0.71 -11.17 -17.53
C LEU A 149 1.29 -10.60 -16.22
N ASN A 150 2.35 -9.81 -16.34
CA ASN A 150 2.87 -9.06 -15.20
C ASN A 150 1.91 -7.94 -14.78
N VAL A 151 2.11 -7.45 -13.57
CA VAL A 151 1.24 -6.47 -12.92
C VAL A 151 1.13 -5.16 -13.69
N ALA A 152 2.23 -4.63 -14.22
CA ALA A 152 2.25 -3.40 -15.01
C ALA A 152 1.42 -3.54 -16.30
N THR A 153 1.48 -4.70 -16.93
CA THR A 153 0.67 -4.99 -18.13
C THR A 153 -0.81 -5.11 -17.77
N GLN A 154 -1.14 -5.77 -16.66
CA GLN A 154 -2.52 -5.84 -16.16
C GLN A 154 -3.07 -4.43 -15.85
N GLN A 155 -2.26 -3.53 -15.29
CA GLN A 155 -2.62 -2.13 -15.08
C GLN A 155 -2.97 -1.42 -16.40
N LYS A 156 -2.13 -1.60 -17.44
CA LYS A 156 -2.39 -1.04 -18.77
C LYS A 156 -3.70 -1.58 -19.37
N ILE A 157 -4.04 -2.85 -19.12
CA ILE A 157 -5.32 -3.45 -19.56
C ILE A 157 -6.50 -2.82 -18.82
N GLU A 158 -6.43 -2.57 -17.52
CA GLU A 158 -7.48 -1.87 -16.77
C GLU A 158 -7.73 -0.47 -17.32
N ILE A 159 -6.67 0.29 -17.61
CA ILE A 159 -6.80 1.61 -18.24
C ILE A 159 -7.38 1.47 -19.65
N THR A 160 -6.96 0.45 -20.43
CA THR A 160 -7.51 0.18 -21.76
C THR A 160 -9.02 -0.09 -21.71
N LYS A 161 -9.49 -0.86 -20.74
CA LYS A 161 -10.90 -1.16 -20.49
C LYS A 161 -11.73 0.10 -20.25
N VAL A 162 -11.19 1.04 -19.47
CA VAL A 162 -11.84 2.33 -19.20
C VAL A 162 -11.91 3.19 -20.49
N LEU A 163 -10.83 3.25 -21.26
CA LEU A 163 -10.77 3.97 -22.54
C LEU A 163 -11.67 3.34 -23.61
N TYR A 164 -11.76 2.00 -23.66
CA TYR A 164 -12.67 1.27 -24.56
C TYR A 164 -14.13 1.68 -24.35
N ARG A 165 -14.51 1.97 -23.10
CA ARG A 165 -15.84 2.46 -22.73
C ARG A 165 -16.07 3.95 -23.00
N GLY A 166 -15.09 4.65 -23.59
CA GLY A 166 -15.19 6.05 -23.97
C GLY A 166 -14.98 7.03 -22.81
N ALA A 167 -14.26 6.63 -21.78
CA ALA A 167 -13.95 7.53 -20.67
C ALA A 167 -13.09 8.72 -21.13
N ARG A 168 -13.51 9.92 -20.74
CA ARG A 168 -12.78 11.18 -20.86
C ARG A 168 -12.33 11.74 -19.51
N ILE A 169 -12.94 11.26 -18.42
CA ILE A 169 -12.52 11.47 -17.03
C ILE A 169 -12.11 10.11 -16.48
N ILE A 170 -10.86 9.98 -16.07
CA ILE A 170 -10.28 8.73 -15.58
C ILE A 170 -9.91 8.88 -14.11
N ILE A 171 -10.53 8.10 -13.24
CA ILE A 171 -10.20 8.03 -11.82
C ILE A 171 -9.20 6.88 -11.62
N LEU A 172 -8.04 7.17 -11.04
CA LEU A 172 -7.01 6.19 -10.70
C LEU A 172 -6.85 6.14 -9.18
N ASP A 173 -7.27 5.05 -8.55
CA ASP A 173 -7.18 4.87 -7.10
C ASP A 173 -5.93 4.07 -6.73
N GLU A 174 -4.89 4.75 -6.24
CA GLU A 174 -3.57 4.22 -5.88
C GLU A 174 -2.93 3.32 -6.97
N PRO A 175 -2.79 3.80 -8.21
CA PRO A 175 -2.43 2.94 -9.35
C PRO A 175 -0.99 2.41 -9.31
N THR A 176 -0.15 2.90 -8.43
CA THR A 176 1.28 2.57 -8.33
C THR A 176 1.62 1.65 -7.15
N ALA A 177 0.61 1.19 -6.40
CA ALA A 177 0.80 0.44 -5.15
C ALA A 177 1.63 -0.86 -5.32
N VAL A 178 1.58 -1.45 -6.51
CA VAL A 178 2.21 -2.75 -6.85
C VAL A 178 3.23 -2.66 -8.00
N LEU A 179 3.58 -1.44 -8.42
CA LEU A 179 4.51 -1.19 -9.52
C LEU A 179 5.94 -0.95 -9.01
N THR A 180 6.92 -1.36 -9.81
CA THR A 180 8.31 -0.94 -9.63
C THR A 180 8.48 0.57 -9.93
N PRO A 181 9.57 1.21 -9.48
CA PRO A 181 9.84 2.61 -9.82
C PRO A 181 9.83 2.88 -11.32
N GLN A 182 10.45 2.01 -12.11
CA GLN A 182 10.51 2.14 -13.57
C GLN A 182 9.13 2.01 -14.22
N GLU A 183 8.31 1.03 -13.78
CA GLU A 183 6.95 0.88 -14.25
C GLU A 183 6.06 2.08 -13.84
N THR A 184 6.34 2.67 -12.67
CA THR A 184 5.68 3.90 -12.21
C THR A 184 6.00 5.07 -13.12
N ASP A 185 7.28 5.26 -13.47
CA ASP A 185 7.71 6.33 -14.39
C ASP A 185 7.10 6.14 -15.78
N GLU A 186 7.05 4.90 -16.31
CA GLU A 186 6.35 4.59 -17.55
C GLU A 186 4.85 4.93 -17.47
N LEU A 187 4.21 4.62 -16.35
CA LEU A 187 2.81 4.98 -16.13
C LEU A 187 2.61 6.50 -16.16
N PHE A 188 3.49 7.28 -15.52
CA PHE A 188 3.40 8.75 -15.52
C PHE A 188 3.53 9.35 -16.91
N VAL A 189 4.47 8.85 -17.72
CA VAL A 189 4.59 9.24 -19.13
C VAL A 189 3.29 8.95 -19.88
N LEU A 190 2.68 7.78 -19.63
CA LEU A 190 1.43 7.39 -20.24
C LEU A 190 0.28 8.30 -19.80
N LEU A 191 0.15 8.62 -18.51
CA LEU A 191 -0.90 9.50 -17.99
C LEU A 191 -0.79 10.91 -18.56
N ARG A 192 0.44 11.45 -18.66
CA ARG A 192 0.67 12.76 -19.27
C ARG A 192 0.23 12.76 -20.74
N LYS A 193 0.62 11.74 -21.50
CA LYS A 193 0.17 11.58 -22.89
C LYS A 193 -1.36 11.52 -23.01
N LEU A 194 -2.04 10.81 -22.12
CA LEU A 194 -3.51 10.76 -22.11
C LEU A 194 -4.14 12.12 -21.80
N ALA A 195 -3.52 12.90 -20.90
CA ALA A 195 -3.97 14.25 -20.57
C ALA A 195 -3.77 15.20 -21.77
N ASP A 196 -2.61 15.15 -22.41
CA ASP A 196 -2.30 15.92 -23.63
C ASP A 196 -3.23 15.54 -24.80
N ASP A 197 -3.68 14.27 -24.88
CA ASP A 197 -4.69 13.77 -25.83
C ASP A 197 -6.13 14.17 -25.45
N GLY A 198 -6.33 14.97 -24.38
CA GLY A 198 -7.61 15.54 -23.95
C GLY A 198 -8.40 14.69 -22.93
N SER A 199 -7.81 13.65 -22.35
CA SER A 199 -8.40 12.99 -21.18
C SER A 199 -8.11 13.81 -19.93
N SER A 200 -9.02 13.83 -18.94
CA SER A 200 -8.77 14.46 -17.63
C SER A 200 -8.66 13.38 -16.56
N ILE A 201 -7.73 13.51 -15.64
CA ILE A 201 -7.34 12.42 -14.73
C ILE A 201 -7.45 12.87 -13.28
N ILE A 202 -8.17 12.10 -12.46
CA ILE A 202 -8.14 12.21 -11.01
C ILE A 202 -7.17 11.15 -10.50
N PHE A 203 -6.06 11.60 -9.93
CA PHE A 203 -4.98 10.74 -9.44
C PHE A 203 -5.00 10.69 -7.91
N ILE A 204 -5.36 9.52 -7.35
CA ILE A 204 -5.40 9.34 -5.90
C ILE A 204 -4.13 8.63 -5.48
N SER A 205 -3.35 9.27 -4.62
CA SER A 205 -2.16 8.67 -4.01
C SER A 205 -1.91 9.30 -2.63
N HIS A 206 -1.28 8.54 -1.75
CA HIS A 206 -0.72 9.05 -0.50
C HIS A 206 0.80 9.28 -0.61
N LYS A 207 1.43 8.89 -1.73
CA LYS A 207 2.86 9.04 -2.02
C LYS A 207 3.11 10.39 -2.70
N LEU A 208 3.55 11.37 -1.92
CA LEU A 208 3.72 12.74 -2.42
C LEU A 208 4.70 12.86 -3.59
N ARG A 209 5.78 12.04 -3.62
CA ARG A 209 6.71 12.03 -4.74
C ARG A 209 5.99 11.76 -6.06
N GLU A 210 5.06 10.82 -6.08
CA GLU A 210 4.27 10.47 -7.26
C GLU A 210 3.36 11.63 -7.67
N VAL A 211 2.71 12.24 -6.68
CA VAL A 211 1.82 13.39 -6.87
C VAL A 211 2.58 14.57 -7.50
N PHE A 212 3.75 14.92 -6.94
CA PHE A 212 4.57 16.01 -7.45
C PHE A 212 5.22 15.72 -8.81
N ALA A 213 5.34 14.43 -9.17
CA ALA A 213 5.88 14.03 -10.48
C ALA A 213 4.85 14.14 -11.61
N VAL A 214 3.55 13.95 -11.34
CA VAL A 214 2.56 13.79 -12.42
C VAL A 214 1.43 14.81 -12.40
N ALA A 215 1.05 15.38 -11.25
CA ALA A 215 -0.14 16.22 -11.11
C ALA A 215 0.10 17.68 -11.45
N ASP A 216 -0.91 18.33 -12.03
CA ASP A 216 -0.93 19.78 -12.29
C ASP A 216 -1.44 20.54 -11.06
N ARG A 217 -2.45 19.98 -10.37
CA ARG A 217 -3.05 20.52 -9.14
C ARG A 217 -3.17 19.44 -8.09
N ILE A 218 -3.20 19.87 -6.83
CA ILE A 218 -3.30 19.00 -5.66
C ILE A 218 -4.44 19.50 -4.79
N THR A 219 -5.41 18.64 -4.51
CA THR A 219 -6.43 18.86 -3.47
C THR A 219 -6.14 17.97 -2.27
N VAL A 220 -6.05 18.57 -1.08
CA VAL A 220 -5.83 17.86 0.18
C VAL A 220 -7.16 17.62 0.88
N LEU A 221 -7.44 16.37 1.17
CA LEU A 221 -8.57 15.94 1.99
C LEU A 221 -8.10 15.51 3.38
N ARG A 222 -8.72 16.01 4.43
CA ARG A 222 -8.46 15.60 5.82
C ARG A 222 -9.75 15.57 6.61
N ASP A 223 -9.95 14.50 7.39
CA ASP A 223 -11.13 14.30 8.24
C ASP A 223 -12.46 14.48 7.46
N GLY A 224 -12.50 14.02 6.21
CA GLY A 224 -13.68 14.13 5.35
C GLY A 224 -13.93 15.51 4.74
N ARG A 225 -13.02 16.47 4.87
CA ARG A 225 -13.17 17.86 4.38
C ARG A 225 -12.05 18.26 3.43
N THR A 226 -12.32 19.13 2.48
CA THR A 226 -11.29 19.78 1.67
C THR A 226 -10.54 20.80 2.52
N VAL A 227 -9.22 20.65 2.66
CA VAL A 227 -8.35 21.55 3.43
C VAL A 227 -7.73 22.61 2.52
N SER A 228 -7.23 22.21 1.37
CA SER A 228 -6.59 23.10 0.40
C SER A 228 -6.64 22.53 -1.00
N THR A 229 -6.64 23.42 -2.00
CA THR A 229 -6.40 23.11 -3.40
C THR A 229 -5.38 24.10 -3.92
N SER A 230 -4.31 23.60 -4.57
CA SER A 230 -3.22 24.45 -5.09
C SER A 230 -2.63 23.85 -6.36
N ALA A 231 -2.06 24.70 -7.22
CA ALA A 231 -1.22 24.21 -8.30
C ALA A 231 0.03 23.53 -7.73
N THR A 232 0.46 22.44 -8.32
CA THR A 232 1.64 21.68 -7.86
C THR A 232 2.89 22.55 -7.85
N ALA A 233 3.06 23.43 -8.85
CA ALA A 233 4.18 24.37 -8.93
C ALA A 233 4.14 25.48 -7.85
N ALA A 234 3.01 25.70 -7.18
CA ALA A 234 2.83 26.75 -6.17
C ALA A 234 2.87 26.23 -4.72
N THR A 235 3.17 24.94 -4.53
CA THR A 235 3.27 24.31 -3.20
C THR A 235 4.49 23.41 -3.12
N ASP A 236 4.81 22.94 -1.91
CA ASP A 236 5.90 22.00 -1.67
C ASP A 236 5.44 20.79 -0.84
N PRO A 237 6.21 19.68 -0.83
CA PRO A 237 5.84 18.48 -0.10
C PRO A 237 5.58 18.71 1.40
N LYS A 238 6.29 19.64 2.05
CA LYS A 238 6.12 19.92 3.49
C LYS A 238 4.77 20.59 3.76
N GLN A 239 4.39 21.55 2.91
CA GLN A 239 3.08 22.22 3.01
C GLN A 239 1.94 21.23 2.81
N VAL A 240 2.05 20.34 1.81
CA VAL A 240 1.03 19.31 1.54
C VAL A 240 0.93 18.34 2.73
N VAL A 241 2.07 17.88 3.28
CA VAL A 241 2.08 17.02 4.49
C VAL A 241 1.44 17.73 5.68
N ALA A 242 1.80 18.99 5.92
CA ALA A 242 1.20 19.76 7.01
C ALA A 242 -0.33 19.89 6.86
N ALA A 243 -0.80 20.13 5.62
CA ALA A 243 -2.24 20.16 5.32
C ALA A 243 -2.90 18.79 5.53
N MET A 244 -2.25 17.68 5.11
CA MET A 244 -2.76 16.31 5.26
C MET A 244 -2.86 15.88 6.72
N THR A 245 -1.83 16.16 7.53
CA THR A 245 -1.71 15.67 8.90
C THR A 245 -2.24 16.65 9.96
N GLY A 246 -2.34 17.93 9.61
CA GLY A 246 -2.60 19.00 10.55
C GLY A 246 -1.43 19.31 11.49
N ARG A 247 -0.22 18.80 11.19
CA ARG A 247 1.01 18.95 11.99
C ARG A 247 2.11 19.54 11.12
N GLY A 248 2.76 20.59 11.62
CA GLY A 248 3.85 21.28 10.89
C GLY A 248 5.18 20.52 10.87
N ASP A 249 5.39 19.54 11.76
CA ASP A 249 6.71 18.94 12.04
C ASP A 249 6.79 17.45 11.65
N VAL A 250 6.22 17.04 10.52
CA VAL A 250 6.44 15.68 10.03
C VAL A 250 7.84 15.58 9.41
N ASN A 251 8.72 14.83 10.06
CA ASN A 251 10.08 14.62 9.57
C ASN A 251 10.07 13.63 8.39
N LEU A 252 10.25 14.14 7.18
CA LEU A 252 10.34 13.32 5.95
C LEU A 252 11.76 12.80 5.68
N GLY A 253 12.76 13.17 6.50
CA GLY A 253 14.15 12.77 6.35
C GLY A 253 14.44 11.35 6.84
N ARG A 254 15.68 10.91 6.64
CA ARG A 254 16.21 9.65 7.18
C ARG A 254 16.08 9.67 8.71
N VAL A 255 15.60 8.58 9.28
CA VAL A 255 15.54 8.42 10.74
C VAL A 255 16.96 8.25 11.25
N HIS A 256 17.51 9.32 11.88
CA HIS A 256 18.84 9.27 12.49
C HIS A 256 18.78 8.40 13.74
N ARG A 257 19.76 7.49 13.89
CA ARG A 257 19.87 6.56 15.02
C ARG A 257 21.32 6.52 15.49
N ASP A 258 21.51 6.68 16.78
CA ASP A 258 22.80 6.54 17.44
C ASP A 258 23.02 5.08 17.93
N ALA A 259 22.59 4.09 17.15
CA ALA A 259 22.73 2.70 17.52
C ALA A 259 24.15 2.20 17.15
N ALA A 260 24.86 1.70 18.13
CA ALA A 260 26.11 0.98 17.90
C ALA A 260 25.77 -0.41 17.33
N VAL A 261 26.17 -0.66 16.08
CA VAL A 261 26.04 -1.98 15.45
C VAL A 261 27.06 -2.93 16.09
N ALA A 262 26.57 -3.97 16.75
CA ALA A 262 27.38 -4.90 17.52
C ALA A 262 27.30 -6.34 16.98
N ASP A 263 27.08 -7.33 17.84
CA ASP A 263 27.10 -8.75 17.52
C ASP A 263 25.95 -9.17 16.58
N VAL A 264 26.17 -10.26 15.85
CA VAL A 264 25.13 -10.87 14.99
C VAL A 264 24.04 -11.49 15.87
N VAL A 265 22.81 -11.00 15.70
CA VAL A 265 21.63 -11.50 16.42
C VAL A 265 20.87 -12.53 15.59
N LEU A 266 20.60 -12.23 14.31
CA LEU A 266 19.94 -13.17 13.40
C LEU A 266 20.91 -13.55 12.29
N ARG A 267 21.03 -14.86 12.00
CA ARG A 267 21.83 -15.39 10.90
C ARG A 267 21.02 -16.44 10.15
N ALA A 268 20.87 -16.26 8.86
CA ALA A 268 20.34 -17.24 7.92
C ALA A 268 21.48 -17.69 7.00
N GLU A 269 21.67 -18.99 6.84
CA GLU A 269 22.74 -19.57 6.01
C GLU A 269 22.15 -20.60 5.02
N GLY A 270 22.19 -20.28 3.72
CA GLY A 270 21.78 -21.17 2.65
C GLY A 270 20.33 -21.64 2.73
N ILE A 271 19.43 -20.84 3.30
CA ILE A 271 18.05 -21.27 3.54
C ILE A 271 17.29 -21.42 2.22
N SER A 272 16.63 -22.57 2.09
CA SER A 272 15.80 -22.92 0.94
C SER A 272 14.46 -23.48 1.42
N THR A 273 13.39 -23.31 0.62
CA THR A 273 12.06 -23.85 0.91
C THR A 273 11.50 -24.59 -0.28
N ALA A 274 10.49 -25.42 -0.06
CA ALA A 274 9.64 -25.88 -1.15
C ALA A 274 8.83 -24.71 -1.70
N LYS A 275 8.28 -24.87 -2.93
CA LYS A 275 7.35 -23.86 -3.49
C LYS A 275 6.14 -23.70 -2.57
N HIS A 276 5.82 -22.47 -2.20
CA HIS A 276 4.74 -22.16 -1.29
C HIS A 276 3.79 -21.15 -1.90
N ARG A 277 2.50 -21.48 -2.00
CA ARG A 277 1.45 -20.64 -2.58
C ARG A 277 1.82 -20.09 -3.98
N HIS A 278 1.66 -18.78 -4.19
CA HIS A 278 1.96 -18.09 -5.45
C HIS A 278 3.32 -17.38 -5.46
N ASP A 279 4.05 -17.47 -4.35
CA ASP A 279 5.34 -16.78 -4.17
C ASP A 279 6.51 -17.67 -4.61
N ALA A 280 7.66 -17.05 -4.89
CA ALA A 280 8.87 -17.77 -5.22
C ALA A 280 9.40 -18.53 -3.99
N ALA A 281 9.79 -19.79 -4.19
CA ALA A 281 10.51 -20.55 -3.17
C ALA A 281 11.86 -19.90 -2.88
N LEU A 282 12.31 -19.95 -1.63
CA LEU A 282 13.67 -19.54 -1.29
C LEU A 282 14.69 -20.53 -1.87
N ASP A 283 15.80 -19.99 -2.35
CA ASP A 283 16.88 -20.76 -2.98
C ASP A 283 18.25 -20.23 -2.53
N GLY A 284 18.79 -20.85 -1.47
CA GLY A 284 20.13 -20.55 -0.95
C GLY A 284 20.29 -19.16 -0.33
N VAL A 285 19.25 -18.57 0.26
CA VAL A 285 19.29 -17.23 0.85
C VAL A 285 20.17 -17.21 2.09
N SER A 286 21.14 -16.28 2.12
CA SER A 286 22.07 -16.10 3.24
C SER A 286 22.19 -14.63 3.58
N PHE A 287 22.08 -14.29 4.88
CA PHE A 287 22.30 -12.93 5.41
C PHE A 287 22.44 -12.95 6.93
N THR A 288 22.85 -11.80 7.48
CA THR A 288 22.91 -11.58 8.93
C THR A 288 22.20 -10.28 9.28
N VAL A 289 21.70 -10.17 10.51
CA VAL A 289 21.23 -8.91 11.10
C VAL A 289 21.91 -8.74 12.45
N ARG A 290 22.52 -7.59 12.68
CA ARG A 290 23.27 -7.29 13.90
C ARG A 290 22.41 -6.56 14.93
N SER A 291 22.85 -6.58 16.18
CA SER A 291 22.25 -5.77 17.24
C SER A 291 22.24 -4.28 16.84
N GLY A 292 21.10 -3.62 16.99
CA GLY A 292 20.91 -2.21 16.62
C GLY A 292 20.85 -1.93 15.10
N GLU A 293 20.96 -2.95 14.24
CA GLU A 293 20.90 -2.81 12.79
C GLU A 293 19.46 -2.97 12.27
N ILE A 294 19.09 -2.19 11.26
CA ILE A 294 17.93 -2.45 10.41
C ILE A 294 18.39 -2.90 9.03
N VAL A 295 18.09 -4.15 8.67
CA VAL A 295 18.29 -4.68 7.32
C VAL A 295 16.98 -4.64 6.56
N GLY A 296 16.95 -3.89 5.44
CA GLY A 296 15.81 -3.83 4.53
C GLY A 296 15.82 -5.01 3.56
N ILE A 297 14.66 -5.58 3.31
CA ILE A 297 14.42 -6.55 2.23
C ILE A 297 13.52 -5.89 1.21
N ALA A 298 14.07 -5.54 0.05
CA ALA A 298 13.35 -4.99 -1.09
C ALA A 298 13.05 -6.06 -2.13
N GLY A 299 11.99 -5.89 -2.90
CA GLY A 299 11.63 -6.80 -3.99
C GLY A 299 10.20 -6.53 -4.48
N VAL A 300 9.91 -6.95 -5.71
CA VAL A 300 8.53 -6.95 -6.23
C VAL A 300 7.76 -8.09 -5.57
N GLU A 301 6.49 -7.90 -5.29
CA GLU A 301 5.60 -8.93 -4.73
C GLU A 301 5.69 -10.24 -5.53
N GLY A 302 5.77 -11.37 -4.83
CA GLY A 302 5.95 -12.68 -5.45
C GLY A 302 7.42 -13.14 -5.60
N ASN A 303 8.40 -12.35 -5.15
CA ASN A 303 9.83 -12.71 -5.24
C ASN A 303 10.38 -13.47 -4.01
N GLY A 304 9.51 -13.92 -3.08
CA GLY A 304 9.89 -14.76 -1.95
C GLY A 304 10.03 -14.03 -0.61
N GLN A 305 9.69 -12.73 -0.54
CA GLN A 305 9.80 -11.96 0.70
C GLN A 305 8.87 -12.48 1.79
N SER A 306 7.60 -12.78 1.46
CA SER A 306 6.63 -13.31 2.42
C SER A 306 7.06 -14.71 2.90
N VAL A 307 7.55 -15.56 1.97
CA VAL A 307 8.11 -16.89 2.30
C VAL A 307 9.33 -16.76 3.21
N LEU A 308 10.17 -15.74 3.01
CA LEU A 308 11.31 -15.48 3.90
C LEU A 308 10.82 -15.16 5.33
N ALA A 309 9.86 -14.27 5.50
CA ALA A 309 9.28 -13.98 6.81
C ALA A 309 8.71 -15.24 7.46
N GLU A 310 7.88 -15.98 6.73
CA GLU A 310 7.24 -17.21 7.19
C GLU A 310 8.26 -18.31 7.59
N ALA A 311 9.34 -18.45 6.83
CA ALA A 311 10.43 -19.39 7.13
C ALA A 311 11.19 -18.98 8.42
N LEU A 312 11.48 -17.68 8.57
CA LEU A 312 12.17 -17.15 9.75
C LEU A 312 11.33 -17.26 11.03
N ILE A 313 10.01 -17.09 10.96
CA ILE A 313 9.12 -17.27 12.11
C ILE A 313 8.76 -18.74 12.38
N GLY A 314 9.01 -19.65 11.40
CA GLY A 314 8.83 -21.10 11.54
C GLY A 314 7.45 -21.60 11.15
N THR A 315 6.69 -20.88 10.33
CA THR A 315 5.42 -21.35 9.74
C THR A 315 5.65 -22.12 8.43
N VAL A 316 6.72 -21.80 7.70
CA VAL A 316 7.17 -22.54 6.51
C VAL A 316 8.46 -23.32 6.85
N PRO A 317 8.49 -24.64 6.65
CA PRO A 317 9.68 -25.45 6.91
C PRO A 317 10.76 -25.20 5.86
N LEU A 318 12.03 -25.22 6.30
CA LEU A 318 13.18 -25.18 5.41
C LEU A 318 13.42 -26.58 4.81
N THR A 319 13.81 -26.60 3.53
CA THR A 319 14.32 -27.81 2.85
C THR A 319 15.84 -27.93 2.93
N ALA A 320 16.54 -26.79 3.11
CA ALA A 320 17.99 -26.72 3.32
C ALA A 320 18.36 -25.45 4.09
N GLY A 321 19.57 -25.42 4.63
CA GLY A 321 20.13 -24.29 5.35
C GLY A 321 19.73 -24.25 6.82
N THR A 322 20.23 -23.22 7.53
CA THR A 322 20.03 -23.03 8.97
C THR A 322 19.69 -21.60 9.34
N VAL A 323 18.95 -21.44 10.44
CA VAL A 323 18.65 -20.14 11.05
C VAL A 323 19.12 -20.14 12.49
N ASN A 324 19.90 -19.13 12.86
CA ASN A 324 20.42 -18.91 14.21
C ASN A 324 19.92 -17.59 14.77
N LEU A 325 19.49 -17.58 16.05
CA LEU A 325 19.08 -16.40 16.79
C LEU A 325 19.90 -16.33 18.09
N GLY A 326 20.65 -15.24 18.27
CA GLY A 326 21.51 -15.03 19.45
C GLY A 326 22.52 -16.17 19.67
N GLY A 327 23.09 -16.73 18.59
CA GLY A 327 24.02 -17.86 18.64
C GLY A 327 23.37 -19.24 18.82
N ARG A 328 22.06 -19.33 18.94
CA ARG A 328 21.31 -20.57 19.06
C ARG A 328 20.63 -20.93 17.75
N GLU A 329 20.78 -22.15 17.30
CA GLU A 329 20.05 -22.66 16.14
C GLU A 329 18.55 -22.82 16.45
N ILE A 330 17.71 -22.24 15.56
CA ILE A 330 16.25 -22.24 15.70
C ILE A 330 15.53 -22.91 14.51
N THR A 331 16.29 -23.52 13.60
CA THR A 331 15.78 -24.09 12.32
C THR A 331 14.56 -25.00 12.51
N GLY A 332 14.66 -25.97 13.43
CA GLY A 332 13.60 -26.94 13.74
C GLY A 332 12.57 -26.48 14.78
N LEU A 333 12.67 -25.24 15.31
CA LEU A 333 11.78 -24.75 16.35
C LEU A 333 10.49 -24.16 15.76
N GLY A 334 9.38 -24.42 16.46
CA GLY A 334 8.09 -23.79 16.12
C GLY A 334 8.01 -22.32 16.54
N VAL A 335 6.96 -21.63 16.07
CA VAL A 335 6.71 -20.20 16.30
C VAL A 335 6.78 -19.82 17.79
N ALA A 336 6.14 -20.60 18.68
CA ALA A 336 6.08 -20.31 20.11
C ALA A 336 7.48 -20.34 20.77
N ASP A 337 8.34 -21.30 20.38
CA ASP A 337 9.68 -21.44 20.91
C ASP A 337 10.59 -20.30 20.40
N ARG A 338 10.51 -19.94 19.11
CA ARG A 338 11.24 -18.81 18.52
C ARG A 338 10.85 -17.49 19.21
N ARG A 339 9.56 -17.29 19.50
CA ARG A 339 9.09 -16.12 20.28
C ARG A 339 9.67 -16.09 21.69
N THR A 340 9.75 -17.23 22.36
CA THR A 340 10.33 -17.33 23.71
C THR A 340 11.83 -16.99 23.72
N LEU A 341 12.51 -17.18 22.57
CA LEU A 341 13.92 -16.83 22.39
C LEU A 341 14.13 -15.36 21.99
N GLY A 342 13.06 -14.58 21.87
CA GLY A 342 13.12 -13.15 21.59
C GLY A 342 12.92 -12.77 20.13
N LEU A 343 12.34 -13.64 19.29
CA LEU A 343 11.93 -13.30 17.92
C LEU A 343 10.50 -12.78 17.93
N SER A 344 10.29 -11.54 17.49
CA SER A 344 8.97 -10.93 17.30
C SER A 344 8.66 -10.72 15.82
N TYR A 345 7.37 -10.70 15.47
CA TYR A 345 6.92 -10.58 14.09
C TYR A 345 5.69 -9.70 13.95
N VAL A 346 5.77 -8.71 13.07
CA VAL A 346 4.64 -7.91 12.61
C VAL A 346 4.29 -8.39 11.20
N PRO A 347 3.10 -8.99 11.01
CA PRO A 347 2.71 -9.57 9.73
C PRO A 347 2.30 -8.50 8.71
N GLU A 348 2.34 -8.88 7.43
CA GLU A 348 1.88 -8.08 6.33
C GLU A 348 0.37 -7.84 6.38
N ASP A 349 -0.42 -8.91 6.57
CA ASP A 349 -1.87 -8.81 6.74
C ASP A 349 -2.25 -8.86 8.23
N ARG A 350 -2.47 -7.65 8.78
CA ARG A 350 -2.88 -7.53 10.19
C ARG A 350 -4.24 -8.13 10.49
N HIS A 351 -5.15 -8.23 9.51
CA HIS A 351 -6.50 -8.75 9.71
C HIS A 351 -6.54 -10.28 9.72
N LEU A 352 -5.69 -10.93 8.91
CA LEU A 352 -5.61 -12.39 8.86
C LEU A 352 -4.68 -12.96 9.95
N GLU A 353 -3.55 -12.27 10.22
CA GLU A 353 -2.47 -12.81 11.06
C GLU A 353 -2.17 -11.95 12.28
N GLY A 354 -2.48 -10.65 12.23
CA GLY A 354 -2.02 -9.68 13.22
C GLY A 354 -2.91 -9.56 14.44
N ILE A 355 -4.22 -9.40 14.27
CA ILE A 355 -5.17 -9.14 15.37
C ILE A 355 -6.44 -9.96 15.25
N PRO A 356 -7.10 -10.33 16.36
CA PRO A 356 -8.45 -10.89 16.34
C PRO A 356 -9.43 -9.77 15.99
N ILE A 357 -9.76 -9.61 14.70
CA ILE A 357 -10.54 -8.46 14.21
C ILE A 357 -11.90 -8.28 14.92
N ASN A 358 -12.54 -9.40 15.29
CA ASN A 358 -13.80 -9.41 16.03
C ASN A 358 -13.61 -9.41 17.56
N GLY A 359 -12.37 -9.56 18.03
CA GLY A 359 -12.00 -9.52 19.44
C GLY A 359 -11.83 -8.10 19.97
N SER A 360 -11.61 -8.00 21.27
CA SER A 360 -11.33 -6.74 21.95
C SER A 360 -9.88 -6.25 21.73
N VAL A 361 -9.64 -4.97 21.96
CA VAL A 361 -8.28 -4.38 21.99
C VAL A 361 -7.38 -5.15 22.97
N LEU A 362 -7.91 -5.53 24.15
CA LEU A 362 -7.16 -6.29 25.14
C LEU A 362 -6.76 -7.68 24.63
N GLU A 363 -7.66 -8.38 23.93
CA GLU A 363 -7.32 -9.64 23.27
C GLU A 363 -6.28 -9.46 22.19
N GLY A 364 -6.37 -8.39 21.38
CA GLY A 364 -5.38 -8.03 20.38
C GLY A 364 -3.98 -7.78 20.98
N LEU A 365 -3.90 -7.03 22.08
CA LEU A 365 -2.65 -6.77 22.81
C LEU A 365 -2.06 -8.02 23.45
N SER A 366 -2.90 -8.94 23.95
CA SER A 366 -2.48 -10.15 24.67
C SER A 366 -2.31 -11.40 23.79
N ALA A 367 -2.71 -11.34 22.52
CA ALA A 367 -2.63 -12.48 21.60
C ALA A 367 -1.20 -13.07 21.52
N GLY A 368 -1.09 -14.40 21.63
CA GLY A 368 0.19 -15.12 21.58
C GLY A 368 1.05 -15.01 22.85
N ARG A 369 0.67 -14.19 23.83
CA ARG A 369 1.51 -13.89 25.01
C ARG A 369 1.08 -14.57 26.30
N LEU A 370 -0.14 -15.09 26.35
CA LEU A 370 -0.68 -15.75 27.55
C LEU A 370 0.13 -16.98 28.00
N ARG A 371 0.92 -17.57 27.09
CA ARG A 371 1.81 -18.71 27.40
C ARG A 371 3.18 -18.31 27.91
N SER A 372 3.73 -17.16 27.53
CA SER A 372 5.11 -16.76 27.81
C SER A 372 5.28 -16.12 29.19
N ARG A 373 4.26 -15.50 29.76
CA ARG A 373 4.35 -14.86 31.07
C ARG A 373 4.07 -15.86 32.20
N ARG A 374 5.13 -16.45 32.72
CA ARG A 374 5.11 -17.25 33.96
C ARG A 374 4.43 -16.51 35.13
N SER A 375 4.58 -15.18 35.18
CA SER A 375 3.97 -14.31 36.20
C SER A 375 2.43 -14.31 36.18
N TRP A 376 1.78 -14.50 35.03
CA TRP A 376 0.33 -14.44 34.94
C TRP A 376 -0.35 -15.66 35.55
N ARG A 377 0.33 -16.82 35.56
CA ARG A 377 -0.16 -18.03 36.23
C ARG A 377 -0.18 -17.90 37.74
N SER A 378 0.66 -17.04 38.32
CA SER A 378 0.73 -16.82 39.77
C SER A 378 -0.31 -15.83 40.31
N TRP A 379 -1.00 -15.07 39.42
CA TRP A 379 -1.93 -14.01 39.84
C TRP A 379 -3.35 -14.50 40.15
N GLY A 380 -3.70 -15.75 39.81
CA GLY A 380 -4.98 -16.35 40.15
C GLY A 380 -6.20 -15.47 39.87
N ARG A 381 -7.02 -15.19 40.90
CA ARG A 381 -8.22 -14.34 40.80
C ARG A 381 -7.93 -12.85 40.45
N ALA A 382 -6.72 -12.36 40.68
CA ALA A 382 -6.30 -10.98 40.35
C ALA A 382 -5.94 -10.81 38.86
N PHE A 383 -5.78 -11.90 38.10
CA PHE A 383 -5.40 -11.91 36.70
C PHE A 383 -6.22 -10.98 35.79
N PRO A 384 -7.58 -11.01 35.83
CA PRO A 384 -8.37 -10.14 34.95
C PRO A 384 -8.16 -8.65 35.23
N LYS A 385 -8.01 -8.25 36.51
CA LYS A 385 -7.78 -6.85 36.90
C LYS A 385 -6.39 -6.38 36.47
N ALA A 386 -5.40 -7.21 36.65
CA ALA A 386 -4.02 -6.90 36.25
C ALA A 386 -3.86 -6.83 34.72
N MET A 387 -4.54 -7.71 33.98
CA MET A 387 -4.58 -7.65 32.51
C MET A 387 -5.21 -6.35 32.00
N ARG A 388 -6.31 -5.91 32.58
CA ARG A 388 -6.97 -4.66 32.21
C ARG A 388 -6.08 -3.45 32.48
N ALA A 389 -5.44 -3.41 33.66
CA ALA A 389 -4.51 -2.34 33.99
C ALA A 389 -3.33 -2.30 33.01
N TRP A 390 -2.71 -3.44 32.70
CA TRP A 390 -1.66 -3.55 31.71
C TRP A 390 -2.12 -3.14 30.30
N GLY A 391 -3.32 -3.59 29.88
CA GLY A 391 -3.88 -3.19 28.59
C GLY A 391 -4.12 -1.69 28.49
N SER A 392 -4.64 -1.06 29.57
CA SER A 392 -4.83 0.39 29.62
C SER A 392 -3.51 1.16 29.56
N GLU A 393 -2.47 0.69 30.25
CA GLU A 393 -1.11 1.26 30.19
C GLU A 393 -0.54 1.22 28.77
N LEU A 394 -0.71 0.09 28.05
CA LEU A 394 -0.27 -0.02 26.66
C LEU A 394 -1.05 0.89 25.71
N ILE A 395 -2.35 0.99 25.90
CA ILE A 395 -3.20 1.89 25.11
C ILE A 395 -2.67 3.33 25.21
N GLU A 396 -2.34 3.78 26.41
CA GLU A 396 -1.77 5.10 26.67
C GLU A 396 -0.35 5.24 26.07
N ARG A 397 0.58 4.32 26.41
CA ARG A 397 1.98 4.33 25.98
C ARG A 397 2.14 4.31 24.46
N TYR A 398 1.30 3.57 23.75
CA TYR A 398 1.31 3.49 22.30
C TYR A 398 0.31 4.42 21.63
N SER A 399 -0.33 5.32 22.40
CA SER A 399 -1.29 6.30 21.90
C SER A 399 -2.34 5.67 20.97
N ILE A 400 -2.94 4.54 21.41
CA ILE A 400 -3.97 3.83 20.66
C ILE A 400 -5.29 4.56 20.87
N LYS A 401 -5.82 5.17 19.82
CA LYS A 401 -7.14 5.83 19.87
C LYS A 401 -8.25 4.78 19.88
N THR A 402 -8.82 4.55 21.07
CA THR A 402 -9.89 3.57 21.31
C THR A 402 -10.82 4.07 22.43
N PRO A 403 -12.11 3.70 22.41
CA PRO A 403 -13.01 3.97 23.56
C PRO A 403 -12.59 3.25 24.85
N GLY A 404 -11.79 2.18 24.74
CA GLY A 404 -11.27 1.42 25.87
C GLY A 404 -10.75 0.04 25.47
N TYR A 405 -10.20 -0.68 26.42
CA TYR A 405 -9.61 -2.02 26.21
C TYR A 405 -10.65 -3.08 25.78
N ASP A 406 -11.94 -2.89 26.09
CA ASP A 406 -13.03 -3.79 25.69
C ASP A 406 -13.61 -3.48 24.30
N ALA A 407 -13.19 -2.36 23.66
CA ALA A 407 -13.63 -2.03 22.31
C ALA A 407 -13.19 -3.08 21.29
N ARG A 408 -14.01 -3.35 20.27
CA ARG A 408 -13.66 -4.31 19.22
C ARG A 408 -12.55 -3.76 18.30
N CYS A 409 -11.59 -4.59 17.95
CA CYS A 409 -10.52 -4.21 17.02
C CYS A 409 -11.06 -3.73 15.66
N SER A 410 -12.18 -4.30 15.19
CA SER A 410 -12.82 -3.93 13.93
C SER A 410 -13.35 -2.50 13.88
N THR A 411 -13.56 -1.85 15.03
CA THR A 411 -14.05 -0.46 15.10
C THR A 411 -12.93 0.59 15.04
N LEU A 412 -11.67 0.16 15.09
CA LEU A 412 -10.53 1.06 15.07
C LEU A 412 -10.05 1.32 13.62
N SER A 413 -9.45 2.51 13.40
CA SER A 413 -8.75 2.80 12.14
C SER A 413 -7.56 1.87 11.94
N GLY A 414 -7.14 1.67 10.67
CA GLY A 414 -5.99 0.83 10.32
C GLY A 414 -4.71 1.21 11.07
N GLY A 415 -4.45 2.51 11.27
CA GLY A 415 -3.31 2.98 12.05
C GLY A 415 -3.39 2.56 13.53
N ASN A 416 -4.58 2.61 14.16
CA ASN A 416 -4.73 2.16 15.54
C ASN A 416 -4.67 0.63 15.68
N GLN A 417 -5.18 -0.12 14.68
CA GLN A 417 -5.00 -1.56 14.62
C GLN A 417 -3.51 -1.93 14.51
N GLN A 418 -2.73 -1.22 13.67
CA GLN A 418 -1.29 -1.43 13.55
C GLN A 418 -0.55 -1.13 14.86
N LYS A 419 -0.95 -0.08 15.58
CA LYS A 419 -0.40 0.23 16.90
C LYS A 419 -0.62 -0.89 17.92
N ILE A 420 -1.75 -1.61 17.86
CA ILE A 420 -1.99 -2.81 18.71
C ILE A 420 -0.96 -3.89 18.42
N VAL A 421 -0.72 -4.20 17.14
CA VAL A 421 0.27 -5.21 16.74
C VAL A 421 1.67 -4.82 17.21
N ILE A 422 2.09 -3.58 16.92
CA ILE A 422 3.40 -3.06 17.30
C ILE A 422 3.59 -3.03 18.83
N ALA A 423 2.58 -2.55 19.57
CA ALA A 423 2.61 -2.54 21.03
C ALA A 423 2.85 -3.95 21.58
N ARG A 424 2.12 -4.93 21.07
CA ARG A 424 2.27 -6.33 21.45
C ARG A 424 3.65 -6.87 21.14
N GLU A 425 4.19 -6.58 19.96
CA GLU A 425 5.46 -7.16 19.51
C GLU A 425 6.68 -6.51 20.17
N LEU A 426 6.61 -5.23 20.51
CA LEU A 426 7.72 -4.49 21.15
C LEU A 426 7.73 -4.57 22.68
N GLU A 427 6.61 -4.86 23.32
CA GLU A 427 6.49 -4.83 24.79
C GLU A 427 7.45 -5.78 25.53
N GLU A 428 7.84 -6.88 24.92
CA GLU A 428 8.76 -7.84 25.52
C GLU A 428 10.25 -7.57 25.21
N ASN A 429 10.57 -6.43 24.63
CA ASN A 429 11.92 -6.07 24.23
C ASN A 429 12.60 -7.20 23.44
N PRO A 430 12.11 -7.51 22.22
CA PRO A 430 12.64 -8.59 21.42
C PRO A 430 14.12 -8.35 21.07
N SER A 431 14.90 -9.43 20.99
CA SER A 431 16.26 -9.36 20.45
C SER A 431 16.26 -9.18 18.93
N CYS A 432 15.24 -9.72 18.25
CA CYS A 432 15.03 -9.59 16.82
C CYS A 432 13.56 -9.33 16.49
N LEU A 433 13.31 -8.33 15.64
CA LEU A 433 11.98 -7.95 15.17
C LEU A 433 11.92 -8.06 13.65
N ILE A 434 11.01 -8.88 13.14
CA ILE A 434 10.69 -8.95 11.71
C ILE A 434 9.44 -8.12 11.45
N LEU A 435 9.53 -7.17 10.53
CA LEU A 435 8.47 -6.27 10.11
C LEU A 435 8.13 -6.56 8.64
N ALA A 436 6.96 -7.10 8.36
CA ALA A 436 6.49 -7.30 7.00
C ALA A 436 5.45 -6.22 6.65
N GLN A 437 5.77 -5.36 5.68
CA GLN A 437 4.91 -4.28 5.17
C GLN A 437 4.29 -3.42 6.32
N PRO A 438 5.07 -2.93 7.30
CA PRO A 438 4.51 -2.40 8.55
C PRO A 438 3.67 -1.13 8.36
N THR A 439 3.85 -0.41 7.26
CA THR A 439 3.12 0.82 6.94
C THR A 439 1.95 0.63 5.97
N ARG A 440 1.74 -0.58 5.47
CA ARG A 440 0.66 -0.86 4.51
C ARG A 440 -0.72 -0.53 5.10
N GLY A 441 -1.44 0.40 4.46
CA GLY A 441 -2.77 0.81 4.90
C GLY A 441 -2.80 1.58 6.22
N VAL A 442 -1.71 2.28 6.54
CA VAL A 442 -1.54 3.11 7.74
C VAL A 442 -1.46 4.57 7.32
N ASP A 443 -1.96 5.48 8.15
CA ASP A 443 -1.89 6.93 7.93
C ASP A 443 -0.48 7.48 8.25
N LEU A 444 -0.14 8.66 7.70
CA LEU A 444 1.18 9.28 7.88
C LEU A 444 1.52 9.53 9.36
N GLY A 445 0.55 9.91 10.18
CA GLY A 445 0.76 10.14 11.60
C GLY A 445 1.08 8.86 12.36
N ALA A 446 0.47 7.73 11.97
CA ALA A 446 0.77 6.43 12.54
C ALA A 446 2.11 5.87 12.00
N ILE A 447 2.49 6.18 10.76
CA ILE A 447 3.81 5.83 10.20
C ILE A 447 4.93 6.51 10.99
N ASP A 448 4.82 7.81 11.25
CA ASP A 448 5.84 8.55 11.99
C ASP A 448 5.99 8.02 13.43
N PHE A 449 4.86 7.73 14.09
CA PHE A 449 4.85 7.05 15.39
C PHE A 449 5.55 5.69 15.33
N LEU A 450 5.24 4.86 14.33
CA LEU A 450 5.84 3.54 14.12
C LEU A 450 7.35 3.63 13.96
N TYR A 451 7.83 4.55 13.14
CA TYR A 451 9.26 4.77 12.92
C TYR A 451 9.99 5.19 14.19
N GLY A 452 9.36 6.04 15.01
CA GLY A 452 9.88 6.39 16.34
C GLY A 452 10.03 5.16 17.24
N ARG A 453 9.03 4.27 17.28
CA ARG A 453 9.09 3.03 18.09
C ARG A 453 10.16 2.05 17.59
N ILE A 454 10.32 1.92 16.27
CA ILE A 454 11.39 1.09 15.67
C ILE A 454 12.76 1.67 16.03
N ALA A 455 12.95 2.99 15.91
CA ALA A 455 14.21 3.66 16.28
C ALA A 455 14.56 3.46 17.75
N GLU A 456 13.58 3.58 18.66
CA GLU A 456 13.78 3.30 20.07
C GLU A 456 14.14 1.83 20.35
N ALA A 457 13.54 0.89 19.64
CA ALA A 457 13.84 -0.54 19.79
C ALA A 457 15.27 -0.83 19.32
N THR A 458 15.69 -0.30 18.18
CA THR A 458 17.06 -0.47 17.67
C THR A 458 18.10 0.21 18.56
N ALA A 459 17.82 1.39 19.12
CA ALA A 459 18.69 2.05 20.08
C ALA A 459 18.92 1.19 21.34
N ARG A 460 17.97 0.33 21.71
CA ARG A 460 18.12 -0.66 22.80
C ARG A 460 18.81 -1.96 22.37
N GLY A 461 19.28 -2.05 21.12
CA GLY A 461 19.99 -3.21 20.58
C GLY A 461 19.10 -4.24 19.86
N CYS A 462 17.82 -3.97 19.62
CA CYS A 462 16.97 -4.85 18.82
C CYS A 462 17.49 -4.91 17.36
N ALA A 463 17.71 -6.10 16.84
CA ALA A 463 17.97 -6.33 15.43
C ALA A 463 16.64 -6.30 14.64
N VAL A 464 16.58 -5.57 13.54
CA VAL A 464 15.34 -5.42 12.77
C VAL A 464 15.53 -5.91 11.34
N LEU A 465 14.63 -6.78 10.88
CA LEU A 465 14.49 -7.15 9.48
C LEU A 465 13.22 -6.49 8.94
N LEU A 466 13.38 -5.48 8.09
CA LEU A 466 12.29 -4.73 7.48
C LEU A 466 12.02 -5.24 6.07
N ILE A 467 10.90 -5.87 5.85
CA ILE A 467 10.44 -6.32 4.54
C ILE A 467 9.40 -5.31 4.03
N SER A 468 9.71 -4.61 2.95
CA SER A 468 8.80 -3.61 2.38
C SER A 468 8.90 -3.55 0.85
N ALA A 469 7.76 -3.36 0.19
CA ALA A 469 7.68 -3.01 -1.22
C ALA A 469 7.93 -1.52 -1.45
N ASP A 470 7.80 -0.70 -0.39
CA ASP A 470 8.07 0.73 -0.46
C ASP A 470 9.57 1.02 -0.28
N LEU A 471 10.22 1.37 -1.39
CA LEU A 471 11.65 1.71 -1.38
C LEU A 471 11.96 2.98 -0.59
N ASP A 472 11.03 3.91 -0.48
CA ASP A 472 11.22 5.13 0.32
C ASP A 472 11.23 4.77 1.82
N GLU A 473 10.41 3.80 2.26
CA GLU A 473 10.48 3.22 3.61
C GLU A 473 11.81 2.52 3.87
N ILE A 474 12.25 1.67 2.94
CA ILE A 474 13.55 0.96 3.02
C ILE A 474 14.72 1.96 3.14
N LEU A 475 14.80 2.93 2.23
CA LEU A 475 15.88 3.92 2.20
C LEU A 475 15.87 4.85 3.43
N ARG A 476 14.70 5.09 4.01
CA ARG A 476 14.53 5.95 5.18
C ARG A 476 14.95 5.28 6.48
N LEU A 477 14.63 4.00 6.65
CA LEU A 477 14.80 3.27 7.91
C LEU A 477 16.02 2.38 7.95
N SER A 478 16.41 1.74 6.84
CA SER A 478 17.40 0.68 6.85
C SER A 478 18.84 1.21 6.78
N ASP A 479 19.78 0.46 7.32
CA ASP A 479 21.22 0.71 7.23
C ASP A 479 21.79 0.12 5.95
N ARG A 480 21.33 -1.08 5.60
CA ARG A 480 21.60 -1.74 4.31
C ARG A 480 20.35 -2.45 3.81
N VAL A 481 20.35 -2.74 2.54
CA VAL A 481 19.24 -3.38 1.83
C VAL A 481 19.70 -4.61 1.08
N LEU A 482 18.91 -5.67 1.18
CA LEU A 482 19.01 -6.87 0.35
C LEU A 482 17.87 -6.81 -0.67
N VAL A 483 18.16 -7.01 -1.93
CA VAL A 483 17.16 -7.07 -2.99
C VAL A 483 16.86 -8.52 -3.31
N MET A 484 15.60 -8.93 -3.15
CA MET A 484 15.15 -10.27 -3.51
C MET A 484 14.61 -10.31 -4.94
N TYR A 485 15.05 -11.32 -5.67
CA TYR A 485 14.55 -11.65 -7.00
C TYR A 485 14.47 -13.17 -7.17
N ARG A 486 13.26 -13.67 -7.47
CA ARG A 486 12.98 -15.10 -7.70
C ARG A 486 13.51 -16.01 -6.59
N GLY A 487 13.29 -15.65 -5.33
CA GLY A 487 13.67 -16.43 -4.16
C GLY A 487 15.14 -16.36 -3.76
N ARG A 488 15.95 -15.53 -4.41
CA ARG A 488 17.38 -15.34 -4.13
C ARG A 488 17.67 -13.90 -3.76
N VAL A 489 18.77 -13.67 -3.04
CA VAL A 489 19.35 -12.33 -2.87
C VAL A 489 20.11 -11.99 -4.14
N ALA A 490 19.58 -11.02 -4.91
CA ALA A 490 20.16 -10.55 -6.16
C ALA A 490 21.23 -9.46 -5.96
N ALA A 491 21.08 -8.65 -4.93
CA ALA A 491 22.03 -7.58 -4.58
C ALA A 491 21.96 -7.25 -3.10
N GLU A 492 23.07 -6.71 -2.58
CA GLU A 492 23.18 -6.11 -1.25
C GLU A 492 23.90 -4.77 -1.37
N ALA A 493 23.38 -3.73 -0.70
CA ALA A 493 23.97 -2.40 -0.71
C ALA A 493 23.71 -1.67 0.62
N ARG A 494 24.59 -0.72 0.99
CA ARG A 494 24.28 0.25 2.04
C ARG A 494 23.29 1.27 1.51
N THR A 495 22.30 1.63 2.31
CA THR A 495 21.28 2.61 1.89
C THR A 495 21.85 4.01 1.67
N SER A 496 23.04 4.31 2.22
CA SER A 496 23.79 5.55 1.95
C SER A 496 24.51 5.57 0.60
N GLU A 497 24.69 4.42 -0.04
CA GLU A 497 25.51 4.22 -1.25
C GLU A 497 24.67 3.77 -2.45
N THR A 498 23.34 3.70 -2.30
CA THR A 498 22.43 3.23 -3.36
C THR A 498 21.29 4.22 -3.59
N SER A 499 20.65 4.12 -4.75
CA SER A 499 19.46 4.90 -5.09
C SER A 499 18.26 4.01 -5.34
N ARG A 500 17.06 4.62 -5.35
CA ARG A 500 15.80 3.96 -5.67
C ARG A 500 15.84 3.30 -7.06
N GLU A 501 16.45 3.98 -8.03
CA GLU A 501 16.57 3.54 -9.42
C GLU A 501 17.46 2.29 -9.50
N GLN A 502 18.60 2.29 -8.78
CA GLN A 502 19.49 1.13 -8.70
C GLN A 502 18.81 -0.07 -8.06
N LEU A 503 18.13 0.15 -6.91
CA LEU A 503 17.36 -0.92 -6.27
C LEU A 503 16.27 -1.45 -7.18
N GLY A 504 15.53 -0.57 -7.87
CA GLY A 504 14.50 -0.95 -8.83
C GLY A 504 15.04 -1.82 -9.98
N MET A 505 16.22 -1.54 -10.51
CA MET A 505 16.87 -2.38 -11.53
C MET A 505 17.17 -3.79 -10.99
N HIS A 506 17.71 -3.89 -9.78
CA HIS A 506 17.96 -5.20 -9.14
C HIS A 506 16.67 -5.97 -8.86
N MET A 507 15.59 -5.28 -8.49
CA MET A 507 14.27 -5.90 -8.28
C MET A 507 13.69 -6.53 -9.56
N MET A 508 14.10 -6.06 -10.74
CA MET A 508 13.74 -6.64 -12.04
C MET A 508 14.76 -7.70 -12.53
N GLY A 509 15.78 -8.02 -11.74
CA GLY A 509 16.82 -9.00 -12.09
C GLY A 509 17.89 -8.49 -13.04
N ALA A 510 17.98 -7.18 -13.27
CA ALA A 510 19.07 -6.60 -14.04
C ALA A 510 20.38 -6.66 -13.22
N LYS A 511 21.43 -7.20 -13.81
CA LYS A 511 22.79 -7.07 -13.26
C LYS A 511 23.29 -5.66 -13.57
N VAL A 512 23.43 -4.82 -12.56
CA VAL A 512 24.16 -3.56 -12.72
C VAL A 512 25.64 -3.95 -12.85
N THR A 513 26.19 -3.81 -14.06
CA THR A 513 27.64 -3.82 -14.25
C THR A 513 28.19 -2.61 -13.48
N GLU A 514 29.02 -2.86 -12.46
CA GLU A 514 29.81 -1.80 -11.84
C GLU A 514 30.58 -1.08 -12.95
N THR A 515 30.14 0.13 -13.26
CA THR A 515 30.96 1.04 -14.06
C THR A 515 32.10 1.46 -13.15
N ALA A 516 33.27 0.82 -13.32
CA ALA A 516 34.50 1.24 -12.66
C ALA A 516 34.69 2.74 -12.89
N ALA A 517 34.77 3.49 -11.77
CA ALA A 517 35.18 4.88 -11.74
C ALA A 517 36.71 4.97 -11.80
#